data_0eb2b77f8dccc453f61b758e98fdeb5e
#
_entry.id   0eb2b77f8dccc453f61b758e98fdeb5e
#
_cell.length_a   1.000
_cell.length_b   1.000
_cell.length_c   1.000
_cell.angle_alpha   90.00
_cell.angle_beta   90.00
_cell.angle_gamma   90.00
#
_symmetry.space_group_name_H-M   'P 1'
#
loop_
_entity.id
_entity.type
_entity.pdbx_description
1 polymer ?
#
loop_
_entity_poly.entity_id
_entity_poly.type
_entity_poly.pdbx_seq_one_letter_code
_entity_poly.pdbx_strand_id
1 'polypeptide(L)'
;MQMYDVVATGVLGLLIGFWSGRSLRWKMEETEETGENREERKITTARQLVREGTTIGSPVNGEIRKAVEGEQEAAEMQAGRISILPEDGRVYAPTAGKVLKLYPMGNRIRFRTDSGLELLLNICKDREELHSAYYHCNVLQNEIVRKGKLLVEFDQEGLAKEGVDTAVTVEMCQSPEAKQIVSTWKDYIRAGEELLWVQRAGRNQEDSVCLR
;
A
#
# COMPACT_ATOMS: atom_id res chain seq x y z
N MET A 1 81.73 19.56 -17.71
CA MET A 1 80.55 20.39 -17.51
C MET A 1 79.43 19.89 -18.43
N GLN A 2 79.02 18.60 -18.31
CA GLN A 2 78.03 17.98 -19.19
C GLN A 2 77.25 16.80 -18.55
N MET A 3 77.30 16.61 -17.24
CA MET A 3 76.65 15.48 -16.57
C MET A 3 75.39 15.86 -15.74
N TYR A 4 75.06 17.14 -15.65
CA TYR A 4 73.93 17.61 -14.85
C TYR A 4 72.69 17.89 -15.70
N ASP A 5 72.82 18.12 -17.02
CA ASP A 5 71.64 18.45 -17.87
C ASP A 5 70.77 17.25 -18.24
N VAL A 6 71.35 16.02 -18.24
CA VAL A 6 70.61 14.82 -18.61
C VAL A 6 69.68 14.34 -17.45
N VAL A 7 70.08 14.61 -16.21
CA VAL A 7 69.26 14.20 -15.04
C VAL A 7 68.08 15.13 -14.83
N ALA A 8 68.24 16.44 -15.12
CA ALA A 8 67.17 17.42 -14.95
C ALA A 8 66.02 17.23 -15.95
N THR A 9 66.31 16.87 -17.19
CA THR A 9 65.30 16.61 -18.23
C THR A 9 64.52 15.32 -17.99
N GLY A 10 65.17 14.26 -17.44
CA GLY A 10 64.51 12.99 -17.12
C GLY A 10 63.54 13.12 -15.96
N VAL A 11 63.84 13.89 -14.93
CA VAL A 11 62.98 14.08 -13.77
C VAL A 11 61.79 14.96 -14.12
N LEU A 12 61.93 15.97 -14.97
CA LEU A 12 60.86 16.82 -15.41
C LEU A 12 59.85 16.06 -16.32
N GLY A 13 60.35 15.18 -17.19
CA GLY A 13 59.54 14.33 -18.04
C GLY A 13 58.69 13.32 -17.24
N LEU A 14 59.27 12.73 -16.18
CA LEU A 14 58.54 11.81 -15.31
C LEU A 14 57.46 12.51 -14.47
N LEU A 15 57.67 13.72 -14.02
CA LEU A 15 56.67 14.48 -13.26
C LEU A 15 55.51 14.94 -14.15
N ILE A 16 55.77 15.34 -15.39
CA ILE A 16 54.74 15.73 -16.34
C ILE A 16 53.92 14.48 -16.78
N GLY A 17 54.59 13.36 -17.06
CA GLY A 17 53.92 12.09 -17.39
C GLY A 17 53.05 11.54 -16.26
N PHE A 18 53.52 11.66 -15.02
CA PHE A 18 52.76 11.22 -13.85
C PHE A 18 51.56 12.13 -13.57
N TRP A 19 51.66 13.41 -13.80
CA TRP A 19 50.55 14.36 -13.60
C TRP A 19 49.49 14.25 -14.70
N SER A 20 49.88 14.06 -15.94
CA SER A 20 48.91 13.86 -17.03
C SER A 20 48.19 12.51 -16.96
N GLY A 21 48.91 11.44 -16.58
CA GLY A 21 48.28 10.11 -16.40
C GLY A 21 47.25 10.07 -15.26
N ARG A 22 47.56 10.79 -14.17
CA ARG A 22 46.65 10.87 -13.02
C ARG A 22 45.39 11.70 -13.29
N SER A 23 45.54 12.80 -14.02
CA SER A 23 44.44 13.66 -14.42
C SER A 23 43.51 12.96 -15.43
N LEU A 24 44.04 12.17 -16.36
CA LEU A 24 43.28 11.36 -17.28
C LEU A 24 42.54 10.20 -16.58
N ARG A 25 43.17 9.59 -15.57
CA ARG A 25 42.55 8.53 -14.79
C ARG A 25 41.34 9.06 -13.98
N TRP A 26 41.47 10.23 -13.38
CA TRP A 26 40.36 10.89 -12.68
C TRP A 26 39.17 11.23 -13.61
N LYS A 27 39.46 11.62 -14.84
CA LYS A 27 38.40 11.94 -15.82
C LYS A 27 37.68 10.68 -16.36
N MET A 28 38.38 9.54 -16.42
CA MET A 28 37.76 8.28 -16.85
C MET A 28 36.97 7.63 -15.72
N GLU A 29 37.38 7.74 -14.46
CA GLU A 29 36.60 7.27 -13.31
C GLU A 29 35.33 8.08 -13.10
N GLU A 30 35.33 9.40 -13.32
CA GLU A 30 34.12 10.24 -13.23
C GLU A 30 33.10 9.95 -14.33
N THR A 31 33.50 9.47 -15.50
CA THR A 31 32.58 9.17 -16.59
C THR A 31 31.98 7.75 -16.52
N GLU A 32 32.63 6.80 -15.87
CA GLU A 32 32.11 5.47 -15.65
C GLU A 32 31.15 5.43 -14.43
N GLU A 33 31.44 6.14 -13.34
CA GLU A 33 30.53 6.25 -12.19
C GLU A 33 29.19 6.92 -12.50
N THR A 34 29.13 7.83 -13.47
CA THR A 34 27.88 8.55 -13.81
C THR A 34 26.87 7.72 -14.59
N GLY A 35 27.28 6.69 -15.32
CA GLY A 35 26.39 5.82 -16.09
C GLY A 35 25.68 4.78 -15.20
N GLU A 36 26.44 4.06 -14.45
CA GLU A 36 25.97 2.96 -13.59
C GLU A 36 25.15 3.49 -12.39
N ASN A 37 25.60 4.57 -11.76
CA ASN A 37 24.88 5.26 -10.69
C ASN A 37 23.54 5.87 -11.14
N ARG A 38 23.39 6.20 -12.42
CA ARG A 38 22.14 6.77 -12.95
C ARG A 38 21.09 5.68 -13.21
N GLU A 39 21.50 4.48 -13.61
CA GLU A 39 20.59 3.35 -13.75
C GLU A 39 20.22 2.74 -12.40
N GLU A 40 21.18 2.57 -11.49
CA GLU A 40 20.88 2.12 -10.12
C GLU A 40 19.97 3.10 -9.37
N ARG A 41 20.17 4.41 -9.52
CA ARG A 41 19.26 5.42 -8.96
C ARG A 41 17.86 5.34 -9.57
N LYS A 42 17.74 5.10 -10.89
CA LYS A 42 16.45 4.92 -11.55
C LYS A 42 15.75 3.64 -11.06
N ILE A 43 16.49 2.55 -10.92
CA ILE A 43 15.98 1.27 -10.41
C ILE A 43 15.61 1.39 -8.92
N THR A 44 16.42 2.08 -8.12
CA THR A 44 16.15 2.33 -6.70
C THR A 44 14.95 3.27 -6.54
N THR A 45 14.85 4.33 -7.34
CA THR A 45 13.71 5.24 -7.35
C THR A 45 12.45 4.53 -7.82
N ALA A 46 12.50 3.70 -8.86
CA ALA A 46 11.37 2.89 -9.30
C ALA A 46 10.95 1.85 -8.23
N ARG A 47 11.91 1.18 -7.57
CA ARG A 47 11.64 0.27 -6.44
C ARG A 47 11.09 1.01 -5.21
N GLN A 48 11.51 2.24 -4.97
CA GLN A 48 11.04 3.07 -3.87
C GLN A 48 9.63 3.60 -4.15
N LEU A 49 9.33 4.01 -5.40
CA LEU A 49 7.97 4.38 -5.84
C LEU A 49 6.98 3.21 -5.73
N VAL A 50 7.41 1.99 -5.97
CA VAL A 50 6.59 0.76 -5.76
C VAL A 50 6.36 0.47 -4.27
N ARG A 51 7.16 1.04 -3.34
CA ARG A 51 7.03 0.84 -1.88
C ARG A 51 6.21 1.92 -1.16
N GLU A 52 5.87 3.03 -1.80
CA GLU A 52 5.09 4.12 -1.18
C GLU A 52 3.57 3.89 -1.25
N GLY A 53 3.13 2.64 -1.22
CA GLY A 53 1.74 2.25 -1.17
C GLY A 53 1.36 1.59 0.17
N THR A 54 0.09 1.64 0.50
CA THR A 54 -0.50 0.91 1.63
C THR A 54 -1.24 -0.31 1.11
N THR A 55 -0.87 -1.48 1.60
CA THR A 55 -1.60 -2.72 1.33
C THR A 55 -2.74 -2.89 2.32
N ILE A 56 -3.94 -3.10 1.81
CA ILE A 56 -5.14 -3.47 2.57
C ILE A 56 -5.38 -4.96 2.33
N GLY A 57 -5.39 -5.74 3.40
CA GLY A 57 -5.68 -7.17 3.35
C GLY A 57 -7.17 -7.46 3.22
N SER A 58 -7.51 -8.69 2.83
CA SER A 58 -8.88 -9.17 2.91
C SER A 58 -9.32 -9.31 4.37
N PRO A 59 -10.53 -8.87 4.72
CA PRO A 59 -11.07 -9.08 6.06
C PRO A 59 -11.64 -10.49 6.27
N VAL A 60 -11.86 -11.26 5.21
CA VAL A 60 -12.49 -12.59 5.25
C VAL A 60 -11.79 -13.56 4.31
N ASN A 61 -12.00 -14.88 4.53
CA ASN A 61 -11.75 -15.89 3.50
C ASN A 61 -12.99 -15.99 2.61
N GLY A 62 -12.82 -16.07 1.31
CA GLY A 62 -13.97 -16.23 0.44
C GLY A 62 -13.74 -15.91 -1.03
N GLU A 63 -14.81 -16.00 -1.80
CA GLU A 63 -14.83 -15.71 -3.23
C GLU A 63 -15.08 -14.22 -3.47
N ILE A 64 -14.25 -13.61 -4.33
CA ILE A 64 -14.44 -12.22 -4.72
C ILE A 64 -15.59 -12.17 -5.73
N ARG A 65 -16.63 -11.43 -5.37
CA ARG A 65 -17.72 -11.16 -6.30
C ARG A 65 -17.26 -10.19 -7.35
N LYS A 66 -17.27 -10.66 -8.59
CA LYS A 66 -17.18 -9.77 -9.75
C LYS A 66 -18.54 -9.12 -9.94
N ALA A 67 -18.59 -7.82 -10.06
CA ALA A 67 -19.82 -7.14 -10.48
C ALA A 67 -20.22 -7.69 -11.87
N VAL A 68 -21.54 -7.69 -12.15
CA VAL A 68 -22.06 -8.14 -13.45
C VAL A 68 -21.37 -7.36 -14.56
N GLU A 69 -20.85 -8.08 -15.58
CA GLU A 69 -20.05 -7.55 -16.69
C GLU A 69 -20.53 -6.18 -17.19
N GLY A 70 -19.65 -5.18 -17.15
CA GLY A 70 -19.94 -3.85 -17.67
C GLY A 70 -19.11 -2.73 -17.05
N GLU A 71 -19.41 -1.51 -17.47
CA GLU A 71 -18.76 -0.27 -17.03
C GLU A 71 -18.83 -0.05 -15.49
N GLN A 72 -19.82 -0.66 -14.83
CA GLN A 72 -20.08 -0.54 -13.41
C GLN A 72 -19.05 -1.29 -12.56
N GLU A 73 -18.53 -2.45 -13.04
CA GLU A 73 -17.47 -3.22 -12.38
C GLU A 73 -16.16 -2.45 -12.33
N ALA A 74 -15.76 -1.88 -13.45
CA ALA A 74 -14.55 -1.08 -13.55
C ALA A 74 -14.63 0.17 -12.66
N ALA A 75 -15.80 0.80 -12.56
CA ALA A 75 -16.03 1.96 -11.71
C ALA A 75 -15.97 1.62 -10.22
N GLU A 76 -16.54 0.49 -9.79
CA GLU A 76 -16.50 0.03 -8.39
C GLU A 76 -15.09 -0.36 -7.96
N MET A 77 -14.34 -1.07 -8.81
CA MET A 77 -12.95 -1.42 -8.55
C MET A 77 -12.04 -0.19 -8.50
N GLN A 78 -12.24 0.78 -9.38
CA GLN A 78 -11.52 2.06 -9.36
C GLN A 78 -11.87 2.91 -8.12
N ALA A 79 -13.10 2.80 -7.63
CA ALA A 79 -13.53 3.44 -6.38
C ALA A 79 -12.99 2.73 -5.12
N GLY A 80 -12.28 1.59 -5.27
CA GLY A 80 -11.76 0.82 -4.14
C GLY A 80 -12.86 0.10 -3.35
N ARG A 81 -13.91 -0.36 -4.03
CA ARG A 81 -15.00 -1.15 -3.44
C ARG A 81 -14.92 -2.58 -3.95
N ILE A 82 -14.77 -3.53 -3.03
CA ILE A 82 -14.72 -4.96 -3.34
C ILE A 82 -15.66 -5.71 -2.42
N SER A 83 -16.48 -6.59 -2.99
CA SER A 83 -17.37 -7.49 -2.26
C SER A 83 -16.85 -8.92 -2.29
N ILE A 84 -16.88 -9.59 -1.15
CA ILE A 84 -16.37 -10.95 -0.98
C ILE A 84 -17.51 -11.77 -0.36
N LEU A 85 -17.82 -12.93 -0.95
CA LEU A 85 -18.71 -13.91 -0.35
C LEU A 85 -17.90 -14.75 0.64
N PRO A 86 -18.12 -14.60 1.96
CA PRO A 86 -17.26 -15.25 2.95
C PRO A 86 -17.57 -16.74 3.09
N GLU A 87 -16.58 -17.54 3.43
CA GLU A 87 -16.72 -18.97 3.74
C GLU A 87 -17.33 -19.19 5.13
N ASP A 88 -17.03 -18.27 6.05
CA ASP A 88 -17.54 -18.31 7.42
C ASP A 88 -17.91 -16.91 7.91
N GLY A 89 -18.63 -16.85 9.03
CA GLY A 89 -19.10 -15.62 9.61
C GLY A 89 -18.05 -14.83 10.40
N ARG A 90 -16.77 -14.88 10.06
CA ARG A 90 -15.70 -14.22 10.80
C ARG A 90 -15.04 -13.11 9.98
N VAL A 91 -15.00 -11.92 10.54
CA VAL A 91 -14.43 -10.72 9.91
C VAL A 91 -13.23 -10.22 10.70
N TYR A 92 -12.10 -10.07 10.03
CA TYR A 92 -10.81 -9.71 10.64
C TYR A 92 -10.37 -8.31 10.22
N ALA A 93 -9.50 -7.69 11.04
CA ALA A 93 -8.89 -6.42 10.70
C ALA A 93 -8.00 -6.56 9.44
N PRO A 94 -8.28 -5.81 8.37
CA PRO A 94 -7.57 -5.92 7.09
C PRO A 94 -6.12 -5.42 7.18
N THR A 95 -5.84 -4.56 8.15
CA THR A 95 -4.52 -4.00 8.44
C THR A 95 -4.47 -3.56 9.90
N ALA A 96 -3.31 -3.16 10.40
CA ALA A 96 -3.23 -2.47 11.68
C ALA A 96 -3.87 -1.08 11.58
N GLY A 97 -4.51 -0.64 12.66
CA GLY A 97 -5.20 0.64 12.66
C GLY A 97 -6.20 0.81 13.80
N LYS A 98 -7.15 1.72 13.64
CA LYS A 98 -8.12 2.11 14.65
C LYS A 98 -9.56 1.95 14.16
N VAL A 99 -10.42 1.38 15.00
CA VAL A 99 -11.88 1.35 14.81
C VAL A 99 -12.43 2.74 15.10
N LEU A 100 -12.78 3.51 14.06
CA LEU A 100 -13.30 4.87 14.24
C LEU A 100 -14.74 4.87 14.72
N LYS A 101 -15.56 4.01 14.11
CA LYS A 101 -16.97 3.89 14.45
C LYS A 101 -17.43 2.45 14.29
N LEU A 102 -18.11 1.97 15.30
CA LEU A 102 -18.88 0.75 15.26
C LEU A 102 -20.36 1.13 15.19
N TYR A 103 -21.04 0.68 14.14
CA TYR A 103 -22.46 0.99 13.98
C TYR A 103 -23.31 0.10 14.90
N PRO A 104 -24.49 0.59 15.34
CA PRO A 104 -25.26 -0.06 16.43
C PRO A 104 -25.63 -1.52 16.17
N MET A 105 -25.85 -1.92 14.92
CA MET A 105 -26.18 -3.30 14.57
C MET A 105 -24.96 -4.23 14.55
N GLY A 106 -23.73 -3.68 14.55
CA GLY A 106 -22.51 -4.46 14.44
C GLY A 106 -22.13 -4.88 13.03
N ASN A 107 -22.97 -4.62 12.05
CA ASN A 107 -22.79 -5.01 10.65
C ASN A 107 -21.93 -4.04 9.84
N ARG A 108 -21.53 -2.91 10.41
CA ARG A 108 -20.75 -1.88 9.72
C ARG A 108 -19.69 -1.30 10.64
N ILE A 109 -18.46 -1.21 10.12
CA ILE A 109 -17.29 -0.67 10.84
C ILE A 109 -16.60 0.36 9.98
N ARG A 110 -16.42 1.58 10.50
CA ARG A 110 -15.50 2.55 9.92
C ARG A 110 -14.14 2.39 10.57
N PHE A 111 -13.13 2.16 9.78
CA PHE A 111 -11.79 1.80 10.20
C PHE A 111 -10.77 2.76 9.60
N ARG A 112 -9.78 3.19 10.38
CA ARG A 112 -8.65 3.99 9.89
C ARG A 112 -7.39 3.18 10.01
N THR A 113 -6.67 3.00 8.91
CA THR A 113 -5.37 2.35 8.89
C THR A 113 -4.31 3.19 9.60
N ASP A 114 -3.19 2.59 10.02
CA ASP A 114 -2.05 3.33 10.58
C ASP A 114 -1.46 4.33 9.57
N SER A 115 -1.62 4.08 8.27
CA SER A 115 -1.24 5.01 7.21
C SER A 115 -2.23 6.18 7.02
N GLY A 116 -3.35 6.20 7.74
CA GLY A 116 -4.34 7.27 7.71
C GLY A 116 -5.48 7.07 6.70
N LEU A 117 -5.48 6.00 5.90
CA LEU A 117 -6.58 5.69 4.99
C LEU A 117 -7.82 5.25 5.78
N GLU A 118 -8.99 5.66 5.33
CA GLU A 118 -10.26 5.25 5.93
C GLU A 118 -10.97 4.21 5.06
N LEU A 119 -11.42 3.17 5.71
CA LEU A 119 -12.16 2.06 5.12
C LEU A 119 -13.52 1.96 5.77
N LEU A 120 -14.51 1.56 5.00
CA LEU A 120 -15.81 1.11 5.48
C LEU A 120 -15.94 -0.39 5.20
N LEU A 121 -16.07 -1.18 6.26
CA LEU A 121 -16.38 -2.60 6.20
C LEU A 121 -17.90 -2.75 6.38
N ASN A 122 -18.58 -3.20 5.36
CA ASN A 122 -20.00 -3.55 5.41
C ASN A 122 -20.14 -5.07 5.44
N ILE A 123 -20.72 -5.60 6.50
CA ILE A 123 -20.95 -7.03 6.71
C ILE A 123 -22.42 -7.27 6.41
N CYS A 124 -22.67 -7.99 5.33
CA CYS A 124 -23.99 -8.20 4.77
C CYS A 124 -24.61 -6.91 4.21
N LYS A 125 -25.54 -7.05 3.29
CA LYS A 125 -26.25 -5.90 2.72
C LYS A 125 -27.27 -5.39 3.73
N ASP A 126 -27.28 -4.08 3.97
CA ASP A 126 -28.22 -3.44 4.88
C ASP A 126 -29.67 -3.80 4.52
N ARG A 127 -30.38 -4.34 5.51
CA ARG A 127 -31.84 -4.35 5.60
C ARG A 127 -32.22 -3.67 6.90
N GLU A 128 -33.15 -2.75 6.85
CA GLU A 128 -33.59 -1.98 8.02
C GLU A 128 -34.19 -2.84 9.13
N GLU A 129 -34.59 -4.08 8.80
CA GLU A 129 -35.25 -5.03 9.71
C GLU A 129 -34.31 -6.04 10.37
N LEU A 130 -32.97 -5.99 10.09
CA LEU A 130 -32.03 -6.94 10.67
C LEU A 130 -31.80 -6.65 12.15
N HIS A 131 -31.86 -7.71 12.96
CA HIS A 131 -31.58 -7.63 14.39
C HIS A 131 -30.09 -7.72 14.70
N SER A 132 -29.63 -6.94 15.68
CA SER A 132 -28.25 -6.99 16.20
C SER A 132 -27.85 -8.38 16.75
N ALA A 133 -28.82 -9.27 17.00
CA ALA A 133 -28.57 -10.63 17.47
C ALA A 133 -27.73 -11.51 16.52
N TYR A 134 -27.71 -11.17 15.23
CA TYR A 134 -26.88 -11.90 14.25
C TYR A 134 -25.40 -11.52 14.30
N TYR A 135 -25.02 -10.45 15.01
CA TYR A 135 -23.67 -9.91 15.00
C TYR A 135 -23.08 -9.84 16.39
N HIS A 136 -21.90 -10.42 16.56
CA HIS A 136 -21.11 -10.33 17.79
C HIS A 136 -19.82 -9.54 17.52
N CYS A 137 -19.74 -8.35 18.11
CA CYS A 137 -18.57 -7.47 17.94
C CYS A 137 -17.52 -7.81 19.01
N ASN A 138 -16.29 -8.13 18.53
CA ASN A 138 -15.15 -8.46 19.38
C ASN A 138 -14.21 -7.26 19.62
N VAL A 139 -14.66 -6.07 19.23
CA VAL A 139 -13.91 -4.81 19.35
C VAL A 139 -14.80 -3.67 19.81
N LEU A 140 -14.18 -2.65 20.36
CA LEU A 140 -14.84 -1.43 20.78
C LEU A 140 -14.55 -0.27 19.85
N GLN A 141 -15.45 0.72 19.85
CA GLN A 141 -15.17 1.98 19.15
C GLN A 141 -13.95 2.65 19.77
N ASN A 142 -13.09 3.20 18.91
CA ASN A 142 -11.79 3.79 19.24
C ASN A 142 -10.68 2.80 19.63
N GLU A 143 -10.92 1.49 19.59
CA GLU A 143 -9.89 0.48 19.82
C GLU A 143 -8.84 0.49 18.71
N ILE A 144 -7.56 0.36 19.11
CA ILE A 144 -6.44 0.14 18.21
C ILE A 144 -6.23 -1.36 18.08
N VAL A 145 -6.20 -1.84 16.84
CA VAL A 145 -6.12 -3.26 16.53
C VAL A 145 -4.96 -3.58 15.61
N ARG A 146 -4.42 -4.79 15.72
CA ARG A 146 -3.42 -5.33 14.80
C ARG A 146 -4.12 -6.00 13.62
N LYS A 147 -3.42 -6.09 12.49
CA LYS A 147 -3.85 -6.89 11.34
C LYS A 147 -4.21 -8.31 11.79
N GLY A 148 -5.34 -8.84 11.30
CA GLY A 148 -5.83 -10.18 11.63
C GLY A 148 -6.57 -10.29 12.99
N LYS A 149 -6.75 -9.21 13.75
CA LYS A 149 -7.62 -9.22 14.93
C LYS A 149 -9.06 -9.50 14.49
N LEU A 150 -9.73 -10.44 15.13
CA LEU A 150 -11.15 -10.71 14.91
C LEU A 150 -11.96 -9.47 15.33
N LEU A 151 -12.73 -8.92 14.39
CA LEU A 151 -13.56 -7.72 14.61
C LEU A 151 -15.00 -8.08 14.92
N VAL A 152 -15.59 -8.95 14.08
CA VAL A 152 -16.99 -9.35 14.18
C VAL A 152 -17.12 -10.82 13.84
N GLU A 153 -18.00 -11.51 14.57
CA GLU A 153 -18.58 -12.80 14.20
C GLU A 153 -20.04 -12.58 13.86
N PHE A 154 -20.54 -13.21 12.81
CA PHE A 154 -21.96 -13.11 12.43
C PHE A 154 -22.52 -14.47 12.03
N ASP A 155 -23.82 -14.65 12.27
CA ASP A 155 -24.54 -15.87 11.90
C ASP A 155 -24.89 -15.84 10.41
N GLN A 156 -23.93 -16.32 9.59
CA GLN A 156 -24.06 -16.36 8.14
C GLN A 156 -25.24 -17.24 7.69
N GLU A 157 -25.45 -18.40 8.35
CA GLU A 157 -26.54 -19.33 8.01
C GLU A 157 -27.91 -18.75 8.37
N GLY A 158 -28.02 -18.13 9.55
CA GLY A 158 -29.22 -17.46 9.99
C GLY A 158 -29.63 -16.35 9.03
N LEU A 159 -28.68 -15.49 8.67
CA LEU A 159 -28.89 -14.40 7.72
C LEU A 159 -29.27 -14.89 6.32
N ALA A 160 -28.64 -15.96 5.85
CA ALA A 160 -28.95 -16.57 4.55
C ALA A 160 -30.37 -17.15 4.53
N LYS A 161 -30.85 -17.75 5.62
CA LYS A 161 -32.26 -18.22 5.76
C LYS A 161 -33.25 -17.09 5.69
N GLU A 162 -32.90 -15.90 6.20
CA GLU A 162 -33.71 -14.68 6.08
C GLU A 162 -33.61 -14.03 4.67
N GLY A 163 -32.88 -14.66 3.75
CA GLY A 163 -32.67 -14.16 2.38
C GLY A 163 -31.79 -12.91 2.31
N VAL A 164 -30.90 -12.72 3.30
CA VAL A 164 -29.94 -11.63 3.33
C VAL A 164 -28.71 -12.00 2.54
N ASP A 165 -28.22 -11.07 1.74
CA ASP A 165 -26.93 -11.21 1.08
C ASP A 165 -25.81 -11.10 2.11
N THR A 166 -25.06 -12.19 2.34
CA THR A 166 -24.02 -12.31 3.36
C THR A 166 -22.65 -11.81 2.90
N ALA A 167 -22.56 -11.18 1.73
CA ALA A 167 -21.29 -10.64 1.25
C ALA A 167 -20.70 -9.57 2.19
N VAL A 168 -19.40 -9.62 2.37
CA VAL A 168 -18.62 -8.61 3.09
C VAL A 168 -18.00 -7.67 2.08
N THR A 169 -18.30 -6.37 2.19
CA THR A 169 -17.79 -5.35 1.28
C THR A 169 -16.76 -4.50 1.99
N VAL A 170 -15.60 -4.36 1.38
CA VAL A 170 -14.56 -3.40 1.74
C VAL A 170 -14.69 -2.22 0.80
N GLU A 171 -14.88 -1.04 1.35
CA GLU A 171 -15.00 0.20 0.58
C GLU A 171 -14.00 1.21 1.11
N MET A 172 -13.20 1.79 0.22
CA MET A 172 -12.31 2.87 0.59
C MET A 172 -13.08 4.18 0.62
N CYS A 173 -13.08 4.83 1.77
CA CYS A 173 -13.62 6.18 1.87
C CYS A 173 -12.79 7.12 1.00
N GLN A 174 -13.44 8.09 0.35
CA GLN A 174 -12.73 9.06 -0.49
C GLN A 174 -11.61 9.72 0.32
N SER A 175 -10.39 9.57 -0.18
CA SER A 175 -9.20 10.18 0.40
C SER A 175 -8.51 11.02 -0.67
N PRO A 176 -8.34 12.33 -0.47
CA PRO A 176 -7.60 13.17 -1.41
C PRO A 176 -6.14 12.76 -1.56
N GLU A 177 -5.64 11.95 -0.63
CA GLU A 177 -4.26 11.45 -0.64
C GLU A 177 -4.10 10.16 -1.48
N ALA A 178 -5.17 9.48 -1.85
CA ALA A 178 -5.13 8.28 -2.69
C ALA A 178 -5.03 8.68 -4.17
N LYS A 179 -3.87 8.43 -4.79
CA LYS A 179 -3.67 8.70 -6.22
C LYS A 179 -4.11 7.56 -7.11
N GLN A 180 -3.87 6.34 -6.68
CA GLN A 180 -4.19 5.13 -7.45
C GLN A 180 -4.58 4.01 -6.49
N ILE A 181 -5.62 3.30 -6.85
CA ILE A 181 -6.08 2.10 -6.17
C ILE A 181 -5.94 0.95 -7.15
N VAL A 182 -5.28 -0.12 -6.71
CA VAL A 182 -5.16 -1.35 -7.47
C VAL A 182 -5.80 -2.46 -6.66
N SER A 183 -6.79 -3.11 -7.23
CA SER A 183 -7.46 -4.26 -6.64
C SER A 183 -6.84 -5.57 -7.10
N THR A 184 -6.99 -6.60 -6.27
CA THR A 184 -6.57 -7.95 -6.63
C THR A 184 -7.39 -8.48 -7.82
N TRP A 185 -6.77 -9.32 -8.64
CA TRP A 185 -7.42 -10.00 -9.77
C TRP A 185 -7.84 -11.45 -9.45
N LYS A 186 -7.63 -11.90 -8.18
CA LYS A 186 -7.97 -13.25 -7.72
C LYS A 186 -9.48 -13.46 -7.71
N ASP A 187 -9.92 -14.70 -7.95
CA ASP A 187 -11.32 -15.10 -7.77
C ASP A 187 -11.62 -15.48 -6.32
N TYR A 188 -10.60 -15.99 -5.61
CA TYR A 188 -10.66 -16.38 -4.21
C TYR A 188 -9.52 -15.74 -3.42
N ILE A 189 -9.80 -15.32 -2.18
CA ILE A 189 -8.84 -14.65 -1.31
C ILE A 189 -8.94 -15.16 0.13
N ARG A 190 -7.81 -15.21 0.83
CA ARG A 190 -7.77 -15.51 2.26
C ARG A 190 -7.65 -14.25 3.09
N ALA A 191 -8.17 -14.31 4.31
CA ALA A 191 -8.04 -13.21 5.27
C ALA A 191 -6.57 -12.79 5.44
N GLY A 192 -6.32 -11.49 5.33
CA GLY A 192 -4.99 -10.92 5.40
C GLY A 192 -4.19 -10.92 4.09
N GLU A 193 -4.58 -11.67 3.05
CA GLU A 193 -3.96 -11.53 1.71
C GLU A 193 -4.28 -10.17 1.10
N GLU A 194 -3.41 -9.68 0.21
CA GLU A 194 -3.57 -8.37 -0.43
C GLU A 194 -4.86 -8.32 -1.27
N LEU A 195 -5.78 -7.45 -0.84
CA LEU A 195 -7.05 -7.17 -1.50
C LEU A 195 -6.96 -5.89 -2.33
N LEU A 196 -6.42 -4.83 -1.72
CA LEU A 196 -6.22 -3.52 -2.33
C LEU A 196 -4.80 -3.05 -2.07
N TRP A 197 -4.20 -2.42 -3.07
CA TRP A 197 -2.99 -1.63 -2.93
C TRP A 197 -3.30 -0.18 -3.28
N VAL A 198 -2.92 0.74 -2.41
CA VAL A 198 -3.24 2.16 -2.54
C VAL A 198 -1.95 2.96 -2.59
N GLN A 199 -1.69 3.60 -3.73
CA GLN A 199 -0.60 4.57 -3.86
C GLN A 199 -1.04 5.91 -3.27
N ARG A 200 -0.23 6.45 -2.37
CA ARG A 200 -0.46 7.77 -1.79
C ARG A 200 0.22 8.86 -2.60
N ALA A 201 -0.38 10.05 -2.63
CA ALA A 201 0.33 11.25 -3.05
C ALA A 201 1.50 11.48 -2.10
N GLY A 202 2.74 11.53 -2.63
CA GLY A 202 3.90 11.91 -1.83
C GLY A 202 3.59 13.24 -1.13
N ARG A 203 3.87 13.32 0.16
CA ARG A 203 3.81 14.58 0.89
C ARG A 203 4.87 15.47 0.27
N ASN A 204 4.45 16.53 -0.43
CA ASN A 204 5.40 17.53 -0.93
C ASN A 204 6.16 18.09 0.28
N GLN A 205 7.49 18.02 0.22
CA GLN A 205 8.41 18.42 1.27
C GLN A 205 8.48 19.96 1.44
N GLU A 206 7.54 20.70 0.85
CA GLU A 206 7.50 22.18 0.85
C GLU A 206 6.86 22.79 2.11
N ASP A 207 6.12 22.02 2.91
CA ASP A 207 5.47 22.55 4.13
C ASP A 207 6.39 22.63 5.37
N SER A 208 7.66 22.24 5.23
CA SER A 208 8.62 22.21 6.37
C SER A 208 9.44 23.51 6.52
N VAL A 209 9.27 24.52 5.67
CA VAL A 209 10.16 25.70 5.63
C VAL A 209 9.54 26.95 6.28
N CYS A 210 8.30 26.92 6.72
CA CYS A 210 7.63 28.09 7.31
C CYS A 210 7.47 28.06 8.84
N LEU A 211 8.49 27.60 9.59
CA LEU A 211 8.58 27.88 11.05
C LEU A 211 10.05 28.08 11.43
N ARG A 212 10.57 29.27 11.10
CA ARG A 212 11.69 29.89 11.81
C ARG A 212 11.46 31.38 11.91
#